data_9f8174238ba6680441a62103dc8e4d66
#
_entry.id   9f8174238ba6680441a62103dc8e4d66
#
_cell.length_a   1.000
_cell.length_b   1.000
_cell.length_c   1.000
_cell.angle_alpha   90.00
_cell.angle_beta   90.00
_cell.angle_gamma   90.00
#
_symmetry.space_group_name_H-M   'P 1'
#
loop_
_entity.id
_entity.type
_entity.pdbx_description
1 polymer ?
#
loop_
_entity_poly.entity_id
_entity_poly.type
_entity_poly.pdbx_seq_one_letter_code
_entity_poly.pdbx_strand_id
1 'polypeptide(L)'
;MGLMSATAAVSLLPVPVLGQHVRVIGIDAHTHIFNITDIPWASFLWRVRGRFFEETRHFAVHPERQQDLANGMLAVLTSIFERMQPPVAESELNLDGQPLAERFQRERTDSRFREALAATLELLYRDAGEFQARYFPPFSGGLGETVGQALGDIEIDRAAATDAIKAAINREIDNAMAAQEDMPAQEDAPWYEWASGLWASDGPVGRALEFGRRMSGERADNLEMLFGQYTDGQTPALVAAALVDFSGWLNEQPRSPIADQVRLMDSLQASTPAGQVMQMIVPFNPWRQLAVERNQWSAPDPLSLVREAVTDRGAIGVKLYPPMGFLPMGNARAGLEYPERAGHQFGDDFPALLDESLMRLYELCVELDVPILTHTSHGNAAGADFGRRAHPVGWLPVLAGFPTLRVSMAHFGAFTSETAPADTWEAAIAAIARIDQQQVFVDLSYLTRIMPLHADGANRGIAIAGLRAILQHDDSFADRIVFGSDWHMLSQEPENERYPTLIEGYLRDVGLDAGRIGQVFARNALRLFGLVPGSQAYDRLQRYYGDRGLAHFNTIEALNRL
;
A
#
# COMPACT_ATOMS: atom_id res chain seq x y z
N MET A 1 -33.11 -5.08 -34.19
CA MET A 1 -33.39 -4.25 -33.01
C MET A 1 -32.03 -3.97 -32.38
N GLY A 2 -31.69 -2.71 -32.32
CA GLY A 2 -30.31 -2.25 -32.31
C GLY A 2 -29.58 -2.48 -31.01
N LEU A 3 -28.40 -3.08 -31.12
CA LEU A 3 -27.34 -2.96 -30.14
C LEU A 3 -26.78 -1.54 -30.26
N MET A 4 -27.03 -0.70 -29.27
CA MET A 4 -26.28 0.54 -29.09
C MET A 4 -24.88 0.16 -28.61
N SER A 5 -23.91 0.33 -29.46
CA SER A 5 -22.50 0.33 -29.14
C SER A 5 -22.24 1.56 -28.23
N ALA A 6 -22.05 1.31 -26.96
CA ALA A 6 -21.54 2.32 -26.05
C ALA A 6 -20.02 2.44 -26.26
N THR A 7 -19.62 3.13 -27.30
CA THR A 7 -18.33 3.80 -27.36
C THR A 7 -18.40 4.93 -26.32
N ALA A 8 -17.98 4.66 -25.11
CA ALA A 8 -17.68 5.71 -24.14
C ALA A 8 -16.50 6.52 -24.73
N ALA A 9 -16.84 7.58 -25.45
CA ALA A 9 -15.89 8.64 -25.74
C ALA A 9 -15.36 9.11 -24.39
N VAL A 10 -14.06 8.90 -24.13
CA VAL A 10 -13.34 9.62 -23.09
C VAL A 10 -13.51 11.09 -23.45
N SER A 11 -14.52 11.72 -22.86
CA SER A 11 -14.68 13.16 -22.95
C SER A 11 -13.42 13.74 -22.35
N LEU A 12 -12.63 14.41 -23.17
CA LEU A 12 -11.58 15.32 -22.71
C LEU A 12 -12.22 16.14 -21.62
N LEU A 13 -11.81 15.91 -20.37
CA LEU A 13 -12.32 16.68 -19.24
C LEU A 13 -12.08 18.14 -19.59
N PRO A 14 -13.10 19.00 -19.54
CA PRO A 14 -12.88 20.42 -19.72
C PRO A 14 -11.91 20.87 -18.64
N VAL A 15 -10.76 21.41 -19.03
CA VAL A 15 -9.81 22.04 -18.11
C VAL A 15 -10.59 23.13 -17.39
N PRO A 16 -10.83 23.03 -16.07
CA PRO A 16 -11.61 24.06 -15.39
C PRO A 16 -10.87 25.35 -15.38
N VAL A 17 -11.53 26.40 -15.84
CA VAL A 17 -11.07 27.79 -15.66
C VAL A 17 -11.12 28.08 -14.14
N LEU A 18 -9.97 28.39 -13.56
CA LEU A 18 -9.82 28.80 -12.17
C LEU A 18 -10.82 29.92 -11.82
N GLY A 19 -11.80 29.59 -11.00
CA GLY A 19 -12.76 30.59 -10.50
C GLY A 19 -14.01 30.03 -9.80
N GLN A 20 -14.36 28.79 -10.00
CA GLN A 20 -15.53 28.19 -9.33
C GLN A 20 -15.19 26.74 -8.96
N HIS A 21 -15.21 26.43 -7.66
CA HIS A 21 -15.23 25.17 -6.94
C HIS A 21 -15.14 23.85 -7.74
N VAL A 22 -14.12 23.69 -8.59
CA VAL A 22 -13.88 22.42 -9.29
C VAL A 22 -12.79 21.68 -8.53
N ARG A 23 -13.17 20.56 -7.93
CA ARG A 23 -12.26 19.63 -7.28
C ARG A 23 -11.52 18.84 -8.34
N VAL A 24 -10.33 19.26 -8.70
CA VAL A 24 -9.46 18.47 -9.58
C VAL A 24 -8.48 17.72 -8.71
N ILE A 25 -8.66 16.41 -8.58
CA ILE A 25 -7.60 15.54 -8.12
C ILE A 25 -6.67 15.35 -9.32
N GLY A 26 -5.51 16.00 -9.28
CA GLY A 26 -4.56 15.90 -10.37
C GLY A 26 -3.81 14.58 -10.37
N ILE A 27 -3.10 14.28 -9.28
CA ILE A 27 -2.23 13.11 -9.17
C ILE A 27 -2.39 12.48 -7.79
N ASP A 28 -2.67 11.18 -7.75
CA ASP A 28 -2.48 10.34 -6.57
C ASP A 28 -1.05 9.78 -6.61
N ALA A 29 -0.16 10.37 -5.82
CA ALA A 29 1.27 10.09 -5.87
C ALA A 29 1.69 8.81 -5.11
N HIS A 30 0.78 8.21 -4.36
CA HIS A 30 1.06 6.99 -3.59
C HIS A 30 -0.20 6.15 -3.42
N THR A 31 -0.28 5.07 -4.15
CA THR A 31 -1.30 4.04 -4.01
C THR A 31 -0.69 2.66 -4.22
N HIS A 32 -1.50 1.61 -4.08
CA HIS A 32 -1.08 0.23 -4.31
C HIS A 32 -2.14 -0.52 -5.12
N ILE A 33 -1.70 -1.31 -6.09
CA ILE A 33 -2.53 -2.25 -6.84
C ILE A 33 -1.84 -3.61 -6.77
N PHE A 34 -2.23 -4.44 -5.82
CA PHE A 34 -1.67 -5.77 -5.64
C PHE A 34 -2.73 -6.72 -5.04
N ASN A 35 -2.45 -8.01 -5.04
CA ASN A 35 -3.20 -8.97 -4.25
C ASN A 35 -2.26 -9.75 -3.32
N ILE A 36 -2.83 -10.65 -2.53
CA ILE A 36 -2.10 -11.35 -1.48
C ILE A 36 -0.96 -12.24 -2.02
N THR A 37 -1.00 -12.64 -3.31
CA THR A 37 0.04 -13.47 -3.91
C THR A 37 1.30 -12.69 -4.27
N ASP A 38 1.25 -11.34 -4.25
CA ASP A 38 2.36 -10.45 -4.55
C ASP A 38 3.34 -10.27 -3.40
N ILE A 39 2.93 -10.66 -2.21
CA ILE A 39 3.73 -10.56 -0.99
C ILE A 39 3.93 -11.94 -0.35
N PRO A 40 4.92 -12.11 0.52
CA PRO A 40 5.06 -13.26 1.41
C PRO A 40 3.91 -13.26 2.44
N TRP A 41 2.74 -13.66 2.02
CA TRP A 41 1.47 -13.30 2.65
C TRP A 41 1.28 -13.88 4.06
N ALA A 42 1.67 -15.12 4.29
CA ALA A 42 1.50 -15.73 5.60
C ALA A 42 2.42 -15.08 6.62
N SER A 43 3.69 -14.88 6.27
CA SER A 43 4.64 -14.16 7.11
C SER A 43 4.25 -12.68 7.27
N PHE A 44 3.71 -12.06 6.24
CA PHE A 44 3.22 -10.68 6.35
C PHE A 44 2.04 -10.57 7.31
N LEU A 45 1.04 -11.43 7.19
CA LEU A 45 -0.10 -11.40 8.10
C LEU A 45 0.34 -11.65 9.56
N TRP A 46 1.08 -12.71 9.82
CA TRP A 46 1.34 -13.14 11.18
C TRP A 46 2.52 -12.42 11.85
N ARG A 47 3.59 -12.08 11.12
CA ARG A 47 4.75 -11.38 11.68
C ARG A 47 4.62 -9.86 11.62
N VAL A 48 4.09 -9.33 10.51
CA VAL A 48 4.02 -7.88 10.31
C VAL A 48 2.72 -7.34 10.91
N ARG A 49 1.57 -7.85 10.47
CA ARG A 49 0.27 -7.36 10.94
C ARG A 49 -0.02 -7.79 12.38
N GLY A 50 0.29 -9.01 12.76
CA GLY A 50 0.14 -9.48 14.14
C GLY A 50 0.96 -8.65 15.13
N ARG A 51 2.22 -8.33 14.80
CA ARG A 51 3.07 -7.47 15.62
C ARG A 51 2.60 -6.02 15.68
N PHE A 52 2.07 -5.49 14.61
CA PHE A 52 1.52 -4.14 14.60
C PHE A 52 0.46 -3.94 15.69
N PHE A 53 -0.44 -4.91 15.87
CA PHE A 53 -1.42 -4.87 16.96
C PHE A 53 -0.77 -4.99 18.34
N GLU A 54 0.29 -5.78 18.47
CA GLU A 54 1.05 -5.90 19.72
C GLU A 54 1.75 -4.59 20.11
N GLU A 55 2.39 -3.93 19.16
CA GLU A 55 3.08 -2.65 19.38
C GLU A 55 2.11 -1.50 19.69
N THR A 56 0.88 -1.54 19.17
CA THR A 56 -0.13 -0.49 19.38
C THR A 56 -1.07 -0.76 20.56
N ARG A 57 -0.98 -1.94 21.19
CA ARG A 57 -1.87 -2.35 22.30
C ARG A 57 -1.93 -1.39 23.49
N HIS A 58 -0.85 -0.65 23.76
CA HIS A 58 -0.79 0.30 24.87
C HIS A 58 -1.64 1.56 24.67
N PHE A 59 -2.14 1.83 23.44
CA PHE A 59 -3.09 2.89 23.15
C PHE A 59 -4.56 2.45 23.29
N ALA A 60 -4.82 1.18 23.57
CA ALA A 60 -6.15 0.60 23.61
C ALA A 60 -6.69 0.47 25.04
N VAL A 61 -7.99 0.67 25.21
CA VAL A 61 -8.68 0.53 26.52
C VAL A 61 -8.64 -0.92 27.04
N HIS A 62 -8.60 -1.91 26.14
CA HIS A 62 -8.48 -3.34 26.44
C HIS A 62 -7.52 -4.01 25.44
N PRO A 63 -6.20 -3.79 25.60
CA PRO A 63 -5.20 -4.21 24.60
C PRO A 63 -5.17 -5.72 24.36
N GLU A 64 -5.31 -6.54 25.42
CA GLU A 64 -5.28 -8.00 25.30
C GLU A 64 -6.44 -8.52 24.45
N ARG A 65 -7.65 -8.01 24.65
CA ARG A 65 -8.82 -8.42 23.87
C ARG A 65 -8.73 -7.98 22.41
N GLN A 66 -8.06 -6.89 22.13
CA GLN A 66 -7.84 -6.44 20.75
C GLN A 66 -6.82 -7.34 20.04
N GLN A 67 -5.78 -7.78 20.75
CA GLN A 67 -4.80 -8.71 20.19
C GLN A 67 -5.43 -10.07 19.87
N ASP A 68 -6.24 -10.63 20.77
CA ASP A 68 -6.93 -11.89 20.53
C ASP A 68 -7.90 -11.80 19.35
N LEU A 69 -8.67 -10.70 19.24
CA LEU A 69 -9.55 -10.44 18.11
C LEU A 69 -8.75 -10.34 16.80
N ALA A 70 -7.63 -9.64 16.81
CA ALA A 70 -6.75 -9.51 15.66
C ALA A 70 -6.19 -10.87 15.23
N ASN A 71 -5.68 -11.65 16.16
CA ASN A 71 -5.18 -13.02 15.90
C ASN A 71 -6.28 -13.92 15.36
N GLY A 72 -7.49 -13.86 15.92
CA GLY A 72 -8.64 -14.61 15.42
C GLY A 72 -9.02 -14.18 13.99
N MET A 73 -8.98 -12.89 13.68
CA MET A 73 -9.25 -12.38 12.33
C MET A 73 -8.17 -12.80 11.32
N LEU A 74 -6.89 -12.81 11.73
CA LEU A 74 -5.79 -13.32 10.89
C LEU A 74 -5.98 -14.80 10.56
N ALA A 75 -6.45 -15.62 11.51
CA ALA A 75 -6.75 -17.03 11.27
C ALA A 75 -7.92 -17.22 10.29
N VAL A 76 -8.97 -16.41 10.41
CA VAL A 76 -10.10 -16.40 9.45
C VAL A 76 -9.62 -16.03 8.04
N LEU A 77 -8.85 -14.95 7.89
CA LEU A 77 -8.29 -14.54 6.60
C LEU A 77 -7.34 -15.61 6.03
N THR A 78 -6.52 -16.24 6.87
CA THR A 78 -5.64 -17.35 6.47
C THR A 78 -6.45 -18.52 5.88
N SER A 79 -7.55 -18.89 6.54
CA SER A 79 -8.46 -19.93 6.05
C SER A 79 -9.09 -19.57 4.70
N ILE A 80 -9.55 -18.33 4.56
CA ILE A 80 -10.16 -17.84 3.32
C ILE A 80 -9.13 -17.88 2.17
N PHE A 81 -7.93 -17.33 2.36
CA PHE A 81 -6.91 -17.28 1.30
C PHE A 81 -6.42 -18.67 0.88
N GLU A 82 -6.30 -19.61 1.83
CA GLU A 82 -5.96 -20.99 1.49
C GLU A 82 -7.06 -21.64 0.62
N ARG A 83 -8.33 -21.39 0.93
CA ARG A 83 -9.47 -21.96 0.17
C ARG A 83 -9.67 -21.30 -1.19
N MET A 84 -9.50 -20.00 -1.27
CA MET A 84 -9.69 -19.24 -2.50
C MET A 84 -8.61 -19.49 -3.54
N GLN A 85 -7.37 -19.79 -3.14
CA GLN A 85 -6.23 -19.82 -4.06
C GLN A 85 -6.20 -18.57 -4.97
N PRO A 86 -5.95 -17.37 -4.42
CA PRO A 86 -5.99 -16.12 -5.18
C PRO A 86 -5.10 -16.18 -6.44
N PRO A 87 -5.47 -15.48 -7.53
CA PRO A 87 -4.74 -15.55 -8.79
C PRO A 87 -3.32 -15.02 -8.67
N VAL A 88 -2.38 -15.69 -9.32
CA VAL A 88 -0.99 -15.22 -9.46
C VAL A 88 -0.86 -14.32 -10.68
N ALA A 89 0.15 -13.44 -10.70
CA ALA A 89 0.36 -12.49 -11.79
C ALA A 89 0.47 -13.17 -13.17
N GLU A 90 1.12 -14.34 -13.25
CA GLU A 90 1.24 -15.12 -14.47
C GLU A 90 -0.14 -15.53 -15.04
N SER A 91 -1.10 -15.89 -14.18
CA SER A 91 -2.45 -16.26 -14.63
C SER A 91 -3.21 -15.09 -15.25
N GLU A 92 -3.02 -13.87 -14.73
CA GLU A 92 -3.60 -12.66 -15.30
C GLU A 92 -2.87 -12.20 -16.58
N LEU A 93 -1.56 -12.41 -16.68
CA LEU A 93 -0.79 -12.17 -17.91
C LEU A 93 -1.24 -13.08 -19.06
N ASN A 94 -1.68 -14.30 -18.78
CA ASN A 94 -2.22 -15.21 -19.80
C ASN A 94 -3.54 -14.72 -20.39
N LEU A 95 -4.20 -13.73 -19.79
CA LEU A 95 -5.38 -13.04 -20.32
C LEU A 95 -5.01 -11.82 -21.18
N ASP A 96 -3.74 -11.52 -21.35
CA ASP A 96 -3.28 -10.39 -22.16
C ASP A 96 -3.71 -10.60 -23.63
N GLY A 97 -4.27 -9.54 -24.23
CA GLY A 97 -4.88 -9.61 -25.57
C GLY A 97 -6.32 -10.13 -25.61
N GLN A 98 -6.89 -10.59 -24.48
CA GLN A 98 -8.32 -10.91 -24.41
C GLN A 98 -9.18 -9.63 -24.27
N PRO A 99 -10.47 -9.67 -24.67
CA PRO A 99 -11.39 -8.57 -24.46
C PRO A 99 -11.44 -8.15 -22.98
N LEU A 100 -11.53 -6.86 -22.73
CA LEU A 100 -11.53 -6.29 -21.38
C LEU A 100 -12.57 -6.97 -20.46
N ALA A 101 -13.76 -7.26 -20.99
CA ALA A 101 -14.84 -7.93 -20.27
C ALA A 101 -14.47 -9.35 -19.78
N GLU A 102 -13.48 -10.00 -20.39
CA GLU A 102 -12.99 -11.32 -19.98
C GLU A 102 -11.88 -11.23 -18.94
N ARG A 103 -11.26 -10.08 -18.81
CA ARG A 103 -10.20 -9.82 -17.79
C ARG A 103 -10.77 -9.46 -16.43
N PHE A 104 -12.01 -8.96 -16.36
CA PHE A 104 -12.67 -8.64 -15.09
C PHE A 104 -13.42 -9.86 -14.56
N GLN A 105 -13.00 -10.35 -13.41
CA GLN A 105 -13.52 -11.57 -12.78
C GLN A 105 -14.20 -11.29 -11.43
N ARG A 106 -14.63 -10.04 -11.19
CA ARG A 106 -15.14 -9.60 -9.88
C ARG A 106 -16.28 -10.47 -9.36
N GLU A 107 -17.30 -10.76 -10.19
CA GLU A 107 -18.43 -11.62 -9.78
C GLU A 107 -17.96 -13.03 -9.38
N ARG A 108 -16.99 -13.57 -10.12
CA ARG A 108 -16.39 -14.87 -9.81
C ARG A 108 -15.57 -14.81 -8.51
N THR A 109 -14.80 -13.73 -8.31
CA THR A 109 -14.06 -13.50 -7.06
C THR A 109 -15.02 -13.40 -5.89
N ASP A 110 -16.10 -12.64 -6.01
CA ASP A 110 -17.12 -12.45 -4.99
C ASP A 110 -17.81 -13.76 -4.61
N SER A 111 -18.17 -14.61 -5.60
CA SER A 111 -18.76 -15.94 -5.35
C SER A 111 -17.79 -16.86 -4.61
N ARG A 112 -16.54 -16.94 -5.08
CA ARG A 112 -15.51 -17.79 -4.44
C ARG A 112 -15.17 -17.31 -3.02
N PHE A 113 -15.17 -15.97 -2.80
CA PHE A 113 -14.93 -15.42 -1.48
C PHE A 113 -16.06 -15.82 -0.51
N ARG A 114 -17.33 -15.69 -0.91
CA ARG A 114 -18.47 -16.12 -0.10
C ARG A 114 -18.42 -17.61 0.24
N GLU A 115 -18.11 -18.45 -0.73
CA GLU A 115 -17.98 -19.90 -0.52
C GLU A 115 -16.85 -20.22 0.46
N ALA A 116 -15.69 -19.56 0.31
CA ALA A 116 -14.55 -19.74 1.20
C ALA A 116 -14.86 -19.23 2.63
N LEU A 117 -15.53 -18.09 2.75
CA LEU A 117 -15.96 -17.56 4.04
C LEU A 117 -16.98 -18.48 4.71
N ALA A 118 -18.00 -18.95 4.00
CA ALA A 118 -19.01 -19.87 4.53
C ALA A 118 -18.36 -21.17 5.05
N ALA A 119 -17.45 -21.76 4.28
CA ALA A 119 -16.72 -22.96 4.71
C ALA A 119 -15.76 -22.69 5.89
N THR A 120 -15.23 -21.48 5.99
CA THR A 120 -14.40 -21.06 7.13
C THR A 120 -15.23 -20.91 8.39
N LEU A 121 -16.39 -20.27 8.31
CA LEU A 121 -17.33 -20.13 9.43
C LEU A 121 -17.84 -21.50 9.88
N GLU A 122 -18.24 -22.35 8.95
CA GLU A 122 -18.67 -23.71 9.28
C GLU A 122 -17.62 -24.47 10.09
N LEU A 123 -16.34 -24.46 9.66
CA LEU A 123 -15.26 -25.10 10.39
C LEU A 123 -15.02 -24.44 11.75
N LEU A 124 -14.97 -23.10 11.81
CA LEU A 124 -14.76 -22.34 13.03
C LEU A 124 -15.79 -22.67 14.11
N TYR A 125 -17.05 -22.83 13.73
CA TYR A 125 -18.14 -23.09 14.70
C TYR A 125 -18.36 -24.57 15.00
N ARG A 126 -18.19 -25.47 14.03
CA ARG A 126 -18.40 -26.91 14.21
C ARG A 126 -17.22 -27.65 14.82
N ASP A 127 -15.99 -27.25 14.45
CA ASP A 127 -14.75 -27.85 14.94
C ASP A 127 -13.66 -26.82 15.17
N ALA A 128 -13.80 -26.09 16.28
CA ALA A 128 -12.82 -25.06 16.66
C ALA A 128 -11.41 -25.65 16.89
N GLY A 129 -11.30 -26.92 17.30
CA GLY A 129 -10.01 -27.59 17.50
C GLY A 129 -9.27 -27.79 16.18
N GLU A 130 -9.95 -28.28 15.14
CA GLU A 130 -9.38 -28.43 13.81
C GLU A 130 -9.05 -27.05 13.21
N PHE A 131 -9.94 -26.06 13.36
CA PHE A 131 -9.69 -24.70 12.91
C PHE A 131 -8.42 -24.11 13.54
N GLN A 132 -8.26 -24.25 14.87
CA GLN A 132 -7.08 -23.76 15.59
C GLN A 132 -5.79 -24.47 15.15
N ALA A 133 -5.83 -25.79 15.00
CA ALA A 133 -4.67 -26.57 14.57
C ALA A 133 -4.20 -26.21 13.16
N ARG A 134 -5.14 -25.83 12.28
CA ARG A 134 -4.86 -25.61 10.86
C ARG A 134 -4.49 -24.16 10.54
N TYR A 135 -5.11 -23.19 11.20
CA TYR A 135 -5.03 -21.79 10.79
C TYR A 135 -4.33 -20.85 11.79
N PHE A 136 -3.84 -21.39 12.91
CA PHE A 136 -2.97 -20.64 13.81
C PHE A 136 -1.53 -21.17 13.82
N PRO A 137 -0.52 -20.31 13.98
CA PRO A 137 0.86 -20.76 14.21
C PRO A 137 1.00 -21.56 15.54
N PRO A 138 1.89 -22.57 15.61
CA PRO A 138 2.50 -23.24 14.48
C PRO A 138 1.47 -24.09 13.73
N PHE A 139 1.46 -23.96 12.41
CA PHE A 139 0.46 -24.64 11.56
C PHE A 139 0.69 -26.14 11.51
N SER A 140 -0.39 -26.93 11.60
CA SER A 140 -0.38 -28.36 11.30
C SER A 140 -1.15 -28.62 10.01
N GLY A 141 -0.48 -28.77 8.88
CA GLY A 141 -1.08 -29.06 7.56
C GLY A 141 -0.90 -27.95 6.51
N GLY A 142 -1.67 -27.97 5.46
CA GLY A 142 -1.77 -27.15 4.22
C GLY A 142 -0.83 -25.98 3.89
N LEU A 143 -0.42 -25.17 4.86
CA LEU A 143 0.49 -24.05 4.62
C LEU A 143 1.98 -24.44 4.46
N GLY A 144 2.28 -25.73 4.61
CA GLY A 144 3.59 -26.28 4.34
C GLY A 144 4.66 -25.99 5.41
N GLU A 145 5.67 -26.83 5.42
CA GLU A 145 6.79 -26.79 6.36
C GLU A 145 7.56 -25.47 6.32
N THR A 146 7.65 -24.84 5.13
CA THR A 146 8.39 -23.59 4.92
C THR A 146 7.75 -22.40 5.66
N VAL A 147 6.42 -22.30 5.64
CA VAL A 147 5.70 -21.25 6.36
C VAL A 147 5.71 -21.53 7.87
N GLY A 148 5.55 -22.79 8.28
CA GLY A 148 5.68 -23.21 9.67
C GLY A 148 7.02 -22.87 10.27
N GLN A 149 8.12 -23.10 9.54
CA GLN A 149 9.47 -22.70 9.97
C GLN A 149 9.64 -21.18 10.02
N ALA A 150 9.04 -20.44 9.08
CA ALA A 150 9.10 -18.99 9.07
C ALA A 150 8.39 -18.35 10.28
N LEU A 151 7.39 -19.03 10.86
CA LEU A 151 6.51 -18.51 11.91
C LEU A 151 6.66 -19.21 13.27
N GLY A 152 7.64 -20.13 13.40
CA GLY A 152 7.77 -21.04 14.56
C GLY A 152 7.88 -20.43 15.95
N ASP A 153 8.23 -19.13 16.04
CA ASP A 153 8.44 -18.42 17.31
C ASP A 153 7.23 -17.55 17.74
N ILE A 154 6.09 -17.66 17.05
CA ILE A 154 4.90 -16.88 17.41
C ILE A 154 4.05 -17.68 18.39
N GLU A 155 3.99 -17.23 19.65
CA GLU A 155 3.07 -17.78 20.66
C GLU A 155 1.74 -17.02 20.63
N ILE A 156 0.63 -17.76 20.48
CA ILE A 156 -0.73 -17.22 20.45
C ILE A 156 -1.62 -18.08 21.33
N ASP A 157 -2.40 -17.46 22.21
CA ASP A 157 -3.53 -18.12 22.85
C ASP A 157 -4.65 -18.37 21.82
N ARG A 158 -4.59 -19.54 21.17
CA ARG A 158 -5.52 -19.93 20.10
C ARG A 158 -6.97 -20.01 20.58
N ALA A 159 -7.18 -20.41 21.84
CA ALA A 159 -8.52 -20.50 22.41
C ALA A 159 -9.11 -19.10 22.64
N ALA A 160 -8.36 -18.21 23.29
CA ALA A 160 -8.78 -16.83 23.50
C ALA A 160 -9.04 -16.09 22.18
N ALA A 161 -8.17 -16.27 21.19
CA ALA A 161 -8.34 -15.67 19.86
C ALA A 161 -9.56 -16.23 19.12
N THR A 162 -9.82 -17.54 19.24
CA THR A 162 -11.02 -18.18 18.67
C THR A 162 -12.30 -17.65 19.32
N ASP A 163 -12.32 -17.55 20.63
CA ASP A 163 -13.48 -17.02 21.36
C ASP A 163 -13.72 -15.55 21.07
N ALA A 164 -12.66 -14.74 20.97
CA ALA A 164 -12.75 -13.33 20.63
C ALA A 164 -13.35 -13.09 19.25
N ILE A 165 -12.89 -13.84 18.23
CA ILE A 165 -13.42 -13.69 16.86
C ILE A 165 -14.87 -14.20 16.75
N LYS A 166 -15.24 -15.31 17.40
CA LYS A 166 -16.63 -15.78 17.45
C LYS A 166 -17.55 -14.73 18.10
N ALA A 167 -17.11 -14.14 19.21
CA ALA A 167 -17.89 -13.09 19.88
C ALA A 167 -18.06 -11.84 19.02
N ALA A 168 -17.06 -11.47 18.22
CA ALA A 168 -17.13 -10.34 17.30
C ALA A 168 -18.10 -10.65 16.13
N ILE A 169 -17.96 -11.83 15.51
CA ILE A 169 -18.85 -12.29 14.45
C ILE A 169 -20.30 -12.31 14.91
N ASN A 170 -20.59 -12.92 16.06
CA ASN A 170 -21.95 -12.97 16.59
C ASN A 170 -22.53 -11.58 16.79
N ARG A 171 -21.79 -10.64 17.39
CA ARG A 171 -22.26 -9.25 17.57
C ARG A 171 -22.57 -8.56 16.23
N GLU A 172 -21.75 -8.76 15.20
CA GLU A 172 -21.98 -8.13 13.90
C GLU A 172 -23.19 -8.74 13.19
N ILE A 173 -23.40 -10.04 13.29
CA ILE A 173 -24.58 -10.72 12.78
C ILE A 173 -25.84 -10.26 13.53
N ASP A 174 -25.80 -10.20 14.85
CA ASP A 174 -26.94 -9.73 15.67
C ASP A 174 -27.31 -8.28 15.30
N ASN A 175 -26.33 -7.40 15.09
CA ASN A 175 -26.55 -6.03 14.65
C ASN A 175 -27.15 -5.96 13.24
N ALA A 176 -26.66 -6.77 12.31
CA ALA A 176 -27.18 -6.85 10.94
C ALA A 176 -28.63 -7.37 10.92
N MET A 177 -28.93 -8.38 11.75
CA MET A 177 -30.29 -8.91 11.91
C MET A 177 -31.25 -7.91 12.54
N ALA A 178 -30.79 -7.15 13.54
CA ALA A 178 -31.60 -6.12 14.17
C ALA A 178 -31.97 -4.98 13.19
N ALA A 179 -31.19 -4.78 12.15
CA ALA A 179 -31.41 -3.78 11.11
C ALA A 179 -32.32 -4.27 9.95
N GLN A 180 -32.58 -5.59 9.86
CA GLN A 180 -33.37 -6.22 8.79
C GLN A 180 -34.49 -7.08 9.44
N GLU A 181 -35.75 -6.64 9.35
CA GLU A 181 -36.89 -7.32 9.98
C GLU A 181 -37.19 -8.75 9.44
N ASP A 182 -36.58 -9.18 8.32
CA ASP A 182 -36.90 -10.41 7.60
C ASP A 182 -35.78 -11.48 7.56
N MET A 183 -34.70 -11.38 8.36
CA MET A 183 -33.65 -12.39 8.40
C MET A 183 -34.07 -13.62 9.22
N PRO A 184 -33.74 -14.87 8.77
CA PRO A 184 -34.02 -16.09 9.55
C PRO A 184 -33.24 -16.12 10.87
N ALA A 185 -33.79 -16.79 11.87
CA ALA A 185 -33.12 -16.94 13.17
C ALA A 185 -31.72 -17.56 13.01
N GLN A 186 -30.77 -17.07 13.80
CA GLN A 186 -29.33 -17.36 13.70
C GLN A 186 -29.00 -18.89 13.70
N GLU A 187 -29.76 -19.70 14.46
CA GLU A 187 -29.48 -21.14 14.62
C GLU A 187 -29.82 -21.99 13.38
N ASP A 188 -30.71 -21.51 12.50
CA ASP A 188 -31.23 -22.26 11.36
C ASP A 188 -30.72 -21.76 10.00
N ALA A 189 -30.03 -20.61 9.96
CA ALA A 189 -29.55 -20.02 8.72
C ALA A 189 -28.35 -20.80 8.14
N PRO A 190 -28.33 -21.11 6.82
CA PRO A 190 -27.16 -21.71 6.19
C PRO A 190 -25.92 -20.82 6.32
N TRP A 191 -24.74 -21.43 6.45
CA TRP A 191 -23.45 -20.70 6.56
C TRP A 191 -23.23 -19.67 5.44
N TYR A 192 -23.83 -19.90 4.29
CA TYR A 192 -23.77 -18.96 3.17
C TYR A 192 -24.52 -17.65 3.45
N GLU A 193 -25.66 -17.70 4.14
CA GLU A 193 -26.41 -16.50 4.55
C GLU A 193 -25.66 -15.73 5.63
N TRP A 194 -25.07 -16.42 6.60
CA TRP A 194 -24.18 -15.83 7.59
C TRP A 194 -22.99 -15.13 6.93
N ALA A 195 -22.32 -15.80 5.99
CA ALA A 195 -21.21 -15.23 5.25
C ALA A 195 -21.61 -13.96 4.51
N SER A 196 -22.80 -13.95 3.87
CA SER A 196 -23.29 -12.80 3.13
C SER A 196 -23.64 -11.63 4.05
N GLY A 197 -24.31 -11.89 5.17
CA GLY A 197 -24.67 -10.86 6.16
C GLY A 197 -23.43 -10.27 6.83
N LEU A 198 -22.47 -11.10 7.23
CA LEU A 198 -21.25 -10.66 7.87
C LEU A 198 -20.36 -9.83 6.91
N TRP A 199 -20.25 -10.27 5.67
CA TRP A 199 -19.49 -9.52 4.66
C TRP A 199 -20.10 -8.17 4.33
N ALA A 200 -21.42 -8.05 4.35
CA ALA A 200 -22.14 -6.79 4.13
C ALA A 200 -22.12 -5.85 5.35
N SER A 201 -21.53 -6.27 6.48
CA SER A 201 -21.53 -5.47 7.70
C SER A 201 -20.48 -4.35 7.64
N ASP A 202 -20.81 -3.18 8.21
CA ASP A 202 -19.89 -2.06 8.38
C ASP A 202 -19.02 -2.17 9.65
N GLY A 203 -19.12 -3.31 10.36
CA GLY A 203 -18.35 -3.58 11.55
C GLY A 203 -16.88 -3.91 11.28
N PRO A 204 -16.04 -4.01 12.32
CA PRO A 204 -14.62 -4.31 12.17
C PRO A 204 -14.33 -5.63 11.42
N VAL A 205 -15.17 -6.66 11.64
CA VAL A 205 -15.03 -7.97 10.98
C VAL A 205 -15.42 -7.84 9.51
N GLY A 206 -16.56 -7.22 9.20
CA GLY A 206 -17.01 -7.00 7.82
C GLY A 206 -16.00 -6.21 7.00
N ARG A 207 -15.46 -5.12 7.56
CA ARG A 207 -14.39 -4.34 6.90
C ARG A 207 -13.12 -5.15 6.66
N ALA A 208 -12.70 -5.97 7.62
CA ALA A 208 -11.53 -6.83 7.44
C ALA A 208 -11.79 -7.92 6.38
N LEU A 209 -13.01 -8.45 6.29
CA LEU A 209 -13.41 -9.39 5.25
C LEU A 209 -13.44 -8.73 3.87
N GLU A 210 -13.98 -7.50 3.76
CA GLU A 210 -13.97 -6.77 2.50
C GLU A 210 -12.54 -6.45 2.03
N PHE A 211 -11.65 -6.10 2.95
CA PHE A 211 -10.23 -5.98 2.65
C PHE A 211 -9.64 -7.31 2.17
N GLY A 212 -9.93 -8.41 2.87
CA GLY A 212 -9.51 -9.76 2.47
C GLY A 212 -10.02 -10.15 1.08
N ARG A 213 -11.24 -9.78 0.73
CA ARG A 213 -11.81 -10.00 -0.61
C ARG A 213 -11.00 -9.25 -1.68
N ARG A 214 -10.68 -7.97 -1.46
CA ARG A 214 -9.85 -7.18 -2.38
C ARG A 214 -8.46 -7.79 -2.53
N MET A 215 -7.86 -8.22 -1.42
CA MET A 215 -6.59 -8.94 -1.42
C MET A 215 -6.63 -10.29 -2.16
N SER A 216 -7.82 -10.84 -2.38
CA SER A 216 -8.00 -12.12 -3.08
C SER A 216 -8.36 -11.97 -4.56
N GLY A 217 -8.67 -10.74 -5.00
CA GLY A 217 -9.11 -10.43 -6.35
C GLY A 217 -7.96 -10.33 -7.35
N GLU A 218 -8.33 -10.15 -8.62
CA GLU A 218 -7.39 -9.82 -9.68
C GLU A 218 -6.96 -8.35 -9.59
N ARG A 219 -5.74 -8.02 -10.09
CA ARG A 219 -5.23 -6.64 -10.05
C ARG A 219 -6.05 -5.72 -10.96
N ALA A 220 -6.60 -6.27 -12.06
CA ALA A 220 -7.53 -5.54 -12.92
C ALA A 220 -8.78 -5.09 -12.15
N ASP A 221 -9.39 -5.98 -11.35
CA ASP A 221 -10.56 -5.66 -10.53
C ASP A 221 -10.20 -4.62 -9.44
N ASN A 222 -9.03 -4.76 -8.83
CA ASN A 222 -8.55 -3.79 -7.82
C ASN A 222 -8.31 -2.40 -8.44
N LEU A 223 -7.81 -2.33 -9.67
CA LEU A 223 -7.65 -1.08 -10.39
C LEU A 223 -9.00 -0.40 -10.67
N GLU A 224 -9.99 -1.14 -11.13
CA GLU A 224 -11.35 -0.62 -11.33
C GLU A 224 -12.00 -0.15 -10.02
N MET A 225 -11.81 -0.89 -8.93
CA MET A 225 -12.31 -0.49 -7.61
C MET A 225 -11.64 0.79 -7.09
N LEU A 226 -10.32 0.96 -7.33
CA LEU A 226 -9.62 2.21 -7.00
C LEU A 226 -10.29 3.40 -7.70
N PHE A 227 -10.57 3.28 -9.00
CA PHE A 227 -11.21 4.37 -9.73
C PHE A 227 -12.67 4.59 -9.30
N GLY A 228 -13.37 3.54 -8.88
CA GLY A 228 -14.73 3.62 -8.36
C GLY A 228 -14.87 4.45 -7.07
N GLN A 229 -13.80 4.61 -6.30
CA GLN A 229 -13.83 5.47 -5.11
C GLN A 229 -13.71 6.98 -5.42
N TYR A 230 -13.20 7.34 -6.58
CA TYR A 230 -13.15 8.74 -7.00
C TYR A 230 -14.51 9.12 -7.62
N THR A 231 -15.44 9.56 -6.78
CA THR A 231 -16.80 9.94 -7.17
C THR A 231 -16.88 11.38 -7.71
N ASP A 232 -18.02 11.75 -8.28
CA ASP A 232 -18.34 13.14 -8.68
C ASP A 232 -17.41 13.77 -9.72
N GLY A 233 -16.90 12.96 -10.67
CA GLY A 233 -16.01 13.44 -11.74
C GLY A 233 -14.60 13.80 -11.26
N GLN A 234 -14.20 13.31 -10.11
CA GLN A 234 -12.89 13.55 -9.48
C GLN A 234 -11.82 12.51 -9.86
N THR A 235 -11.95 11.85 -10.99
CA THR A 235 -10.94 10.86 -11.44
C THR A 235 -9.56 11.53 -11.51
N PRO A 236 -8.52 10.95 -10.88
CA PRO A 236 -7.18 11.50 -10.97
C PRO A 236 -6.65 11.45 -12.40
N ALA A 237 -5.83 12.41 -12.76
CA ALA A 237 -5.14 12.45 -14.04
C ALA A 237 -4.00 11.44 -14.11
N LEU A 238 -3.44 11.08 -12.96
CA LEU A 238 -2.39 10.09 -12.82
C LEU A 238 -2.48 9.44 -11.44
N VAL A 239 -2.26 8.13 -11.40
CA VAL A 239 -2.15 7.33 -10.18
C VAL A 239 -0.78 6.65 -10.18
N ALA A 240 0.01 6.88 -9.14
CA ALA A 240 1.30 6.23 -8.95
C ALA A 240 1.15 4.97 -8.08
N ALA A 241 1.11 3.80 -8.73
CA ALA A 241 0.86 2.52 -8.06
C ALA A 241 2.17 1.83 -7.67
N ALA A 242 2.46 1.80 -6.36
CA ALA A 242 3.69 1.23 -5.83
C ALA A 242 3.55 -0.30 -5.62
N LEU A 243 4.48 -1.04 -6.20
CA LEU A 243 4.75 -2.43 -5.87
C LEU A 243 5.67 -2.52 -4.65
N VAL A 244 5.64 -3.65 -3.95
CA VAL A 244 6.50 -3.94 -2.80
C VAL A 244 7.18 -5.30 -2.96
N ASP A 245 8.40 -5.44 -2.46
CA ASP A 245 9.11 -6.72 -2.42
C ASP A 245 9.69 -6.96 -1.01
N PHE A 246 9.06 -7.85 -0.27
CA PHE A 246 9.44 -8.23 1.09
C PHE A 246 10.17 -9.58 1.16
N SER A 247 10.49 -10.15 0.01
CA SER A 247 11.19 -11.44 -0.11
C SER A 247 12.50 -11.44 0.67
N GLY A 248 12.82 -12.56 1.31
CA GLY A 248 14.01 -12.69 2.16
C GLY A 248 13.83 -12.10 3.55
N TRP A 249 13.35 -10.87 3.67
CA TRP A 249 13.09 -10.24 4.97
C TRP A 249 12.07 -11.01 5.81
N LEU A 250 11.03 -11.57 5.17
CA LEU A 250 9.99 -12.34 5.83
C LEU A 250 10.19 -13.87 5.76
N ASN A 251 11.33 -14.34 5.25
CA ASN A 251 11.67 -15.77 5.11
C ASN A 251 10.63 -16.58 4.30
N GLU A 252 9.92 -15.94 3.42
CA GLU A 252 8.92 -16.53 2.52
C GLU A 252 9.03 -15.84 1.16
N GLN A 253 8.72 -16.55 0.09
CA GLN A 253 8.65 -15.97 -1.27
C GLN A 253 7.19 -15.70 -1.63
N PRO A 254 6.91 -14.60 -2.33
CA PRO A 254 5.58 -14.38 -2.88
C PRO A 254 5.26 -15.43 -3.94
N ARG A 255 3.99 -15.78 -4.10
CA ARG A 255 3.54 -16.72 -5.13
C ARG A 255 3.62 -16.11 -6.53
N SER A 256 3.49 -14.77 -6.64
CA SER A 256 3.73 -14.01 -7.87
C SER A 256 5.15 -13.45 -7.83
N PRO A 257 6.08 -13.93 -8.65
CA PRO A 257 7.41 -13.35 -8.74
C PRO A 257 7.36 -11.86 -9.11
N ILE A 258 8.24 -11.04 -8.57
CA ILE A 258 8.22 -9.58 -8.79
C ILE A 258 8.34 -9.19 -10.26
N ALA A 259 9.07 -9.96 -11.06
CA ALA A 259 9.18 -9.71 -12.50
C ALA A 259 7.83 -9.90 -13.22
N ASP A 260 7.00 -10.85 -12.77
CA ASP A 260 5.67 -11.08 -13.32
C ASP A 260 4.70 -9.98 -12.89
N GLN A 261 4.82 -9.50 -11.64
CA GLN A 261 4.05 -8.35 -11.17
C GLN A 261 4.37 -7.10 -12.02
N VAL A 262 5.64 -6.81 -12.30
CA VAL A 262 6.05 -5.68 -13.14
C VAL A 262 5.51 -5.82 -14.57
N ARG A 263 5.57 -7.03 -15.15
CA ARG A 263 5.00 -7.29 -16.49
C ARG A 263 3.48 -7.12 -16.51
N LEU A 264 2.80 -7.58 -15.47
CA LEU A 264 1.35 -7.43 -15.35
C LEU A 264 0.95 -5.94 -15.22
N MET A 265 1.67 -5.17 -14.42
CA MET A 265 1.41 -3.73 -14.30
C MET A 265 1.59 -3.01 -15.64
N ASP A 266 2.64 -3.32 -16.41
CA ASP A 266 2.84 -2.79 -17.77
C ASP A 266 1.67 -3.18 -18.71
N SER A 267 1.21 -4.44 -18.67
CA SER A 267 0.05 -4.89 -19.43
C SER A 267 -1.23 -4.13 -19.04
N LEU A 268 -1.49 -3.92 -17.76
CA LEU A 268 -2.64 -3.16 -17.27
C LEU A 268 -2.56 -1.69 -17.70
N GLN A 269 -1.39 -1.05 -17.59
CA GLN A 269 -1.16 0.33 -18.05
C GLN A 269 -1.50 0.51 -19.53
N ALA A 270 -1.22 -0.48 -20.35
CA ALA A 270 -1.40 -0.40 -21.80
C ALA A 270 -2.82 -0.77 -22.26
N SER A 271 -3.56 -1.60 -21.52
CA SER A 271 -4.73 -2.32 -22.04
C SER A 271 -6.08 -1.81 -21.57
N THR A 272 -6.15 -1.10 -20.44
CA THR A 272 -7.43 -0.61 -19.92
C THR A 272 -7.49 0.91 -19.88
N PRO A 273 -8.68 1.56 -20.02
CA PRO A 273 -8.81 3.01 -19.82
C PRO A 273 -8.35 3.45 -18.43
N ALA A 274 -8.70 2.70 -17.39
CA ALA A 274 -8.22 2.93 -16.03
C ALA A 274 -6.70 2.71 -15.92
N GLY A 275 -6.16 1.68 -16.58
CA GLY A 275 -4.73 1.41 -16.66
C GLY A 275 -3.92 2.56 -17.24
N GLN A 276 -4.43 3.23 -18.27
CA GLN A 276 -3.72 4.37 -18.89
C GLN A 276 -3.50 5.55 -17.94
N VAL A 277 -4.30 5.67 -16.89
CA VAL A 277 -4.15 6.67 -15.83
C VAL A 277 -3.12 6.25 -14.79
N MET A 278 -2.79 4.95 -14.72
CA MET A 278 -1.86 4.40 -13.74
C MET A 278 -0.45 4.32 -14.30
N GLN A 279 0.55 4.66 -13.48
CA GLN A 279 1.95 4.36 -13.72
C GLN A 279 2.54 3.65 -12.50
N MET A 280 3.36 2.63 -12.73
CA MET A 280 3.95 1.89 -11.62
C MET A 280 5.11 2.62 -10.97
N ILE A 281 5.29 2.37 -9.67
CA ILE A 281 6.51 2.59 -8.92
C ILE A 281 7.09 1.20 -8.63
N VAL A 282 8.25 0.89 -9.21
CA VAL A 282 8.89 -0.42 -9.13
C VAL A 282 9.59 -0.59 -7.77
N PRO A 283 9.52 -1.77 -7.11
CA PRO A 283 10.18 -1.94 -5.83
C PRO A 283 11.66 -2.27 -5.98
N PHE A 284 12.46 -1.85 -5.01
CA PHE A 284 13.82 -2.32 -4.84
C PHE A 284 13.99 -3.03 -3.50
N ASN A 285 14.56 -4.25 -3.54
CA ASN A 285 14.85 -5.04 -2.37
C ASN A 285 16.35 -5.38 -2.32
N PRO A 286 17.12 -4.79 -1.38
CA PRO A 286 18.57 -5.02 -1.30
C PRO A 286 18.91 -6.47 -0.94
N TRP A 287 18.07 -7.19 -0.16
CA TRP A 287 18.27 -8.61 0.10
C TRP A 287 18.21 -9.43 -1.17
N ARG A 288 17.17 -9.22 -2.01
CA ARG A 288 17.04 -9.90 -3.31
C ARG A 288 18.22 -9.60 -4.22
N GLN A 289 18.68 -8.35 -4.26
CA GLN A 289 19.85 -7.95 -5.05
C GLN A 289 21.06 -8.84 -4.73
N LEU A 290 21.38 -8.94 -3.44
CA LEU A 290 22.51 -9.76 -2.98
C LEU A 290 22.29 -11.26 -3.24
N ALA A 291 21.07 -11.76 -3.04
CA ALA A 291 20.76 -13.16 -3.26
C ALA A 291 20.90 -13.58 -4.75
N VAL A 292 20.48 -12.71 -5.68
CA VAL A 292 20.63 -12.96 -7.12
C VAL A 292 22.12 -12.88 -7.53
N GLU A 293 22.86 -11.88 -7.07
CA GLU A 293 24.30 -11.74 -7.35
C GLU A 293 25.12 -12.93 -6.88
N ARG A 294 24.66 -13.61 -5.82
CA ARG A 294 25.29 -14.84 -5.32
C ARG A 294 24.72 -16.12 -5.94
N ASN A 295 23.89 -16.02 -6.98
CA ASN A 295 23.22 -17.15 -7.63
C ASN A 295 22.36 -18.01 -6.67
N GLN A 296 21.84 -17.40 -5.61
CA GLN A 296 20.95 -18.07 -4.64
C GLN A 296 19.48 -17.93 -5.04
N TRP A 297 19.16 -16.88 -5.80
CA TRP A 297 17.84 -16.63 -6.35
C TRP A 297 17.93 -16.40 -7.86
N SER A 298 16.81 -16.64 -8.56
CA SER A 298 16.72 -16.46 -10.00
C SER A 298 16.67 -14.98 -10.41
N ALA A 299 17.23 -14.68 -11.58
CA ALA A 299 17.12 -13.38 -12.24
C ALA A 299 15.64 -13.02 -12.58
N PRO A 300 15.33 -11.75 -12.84
CA PRO A 300 16.27 -10.62 -12.85
C PRO A 300 16.64 -10.13 -11.44
N ASP A 301 17.82 -9.53 -11.32
CA ASP A 301 18.18 -8.78 -10.12
C ASP A 301 17.40 -7.47 -10.06
N PRO A 302 17.18 -6.91 -8.83
CA PRO A 302 16.41 -5.69 -8.65
C PRO A 302 16.92 -4.46 -9.40
N LEU A 303 18.23 -4.25 -9.54
CA LEU A 303 18.76 -3.11 -10.30
C LEU A 303 18.41 -3.21 -11.78
N SER A 304 18.59 -4.40 -12.37
CA SER A 304 18.18 -4.66 -13.76
C SER A 304 16.67 -4.49 -13.95
N LEU A 305 15.88 -4.98 -12.99
CA LEU A 305 14.43 -4.84 -13.04
C LEU A 305 13.99 -3.37 -12.94
N VAL A 306 14.61 -2.58 -12.05
CA VAL A 306 14.36 -1.13 -11.95
C VAL A 306 14.69 -0.44 -13.27
N ARG A 307 15.85 -0.73 -13.86
CA ARG A 307 16.23 -0.16 -15.15
C ARG A 307 15.22 -0.48 -16.24
N GLU A 308 14.88 -1.76 -16.41
CA GLU A 308 13.89 -2.20 -17.41
C GLU A 308 12.52 -1.56 -17.18
N ALA A 309 12.02 -1.57 -15.95
CA ALA A 309 10.72 -1.01 -15.62
C ALA A 309 10.65 0.50 -15.95
N VAL A 310 11.71 1.24 -15.67
CA VAL A 310 11.79 2.68 -15.92
C VAL A 310 11.97 2.98 -17.40
N THR A 311 12.87 2.28 -18.11
CA THR A 311 13.18 2.59 -19.51
C THR A 311 12.10 2.12 -20.48
N ASP A 312 11.50 0.96 -20.22
CA ASP A 312 10.71 0.25 -21.23
C ASP A 312 9.24 0.03 -20.82
N ARG A 313 8.92 0.09 -19.51
CA ARG A 313 7.59 -0.27 -18.98
C ARG A 313 6.86 0.88 -18.28
N GLY A 314 7.30 2.12 -18.44
CA GLY A 314 6.60 3.30 -17.96
C GLY A 314 6.64 3.52 -16.45
N ALA A 315 7.52 2.85 -15.70
CA ALA A 315 7.67 3.15 -14.28
C ALA A 315 8.20 4.57 -14.06
N ILE A 316 7.62 5.29 -13.08
CA ILE A 316 7.91 6.70 -12.79
C ILE A 316 8.66 6.91 -11.47
N GLY A 317 8.96 5.86 -10.73
CA GLY A 317 9.68 5.93 -9.46
C GLY A 317 10.06 4.55 -8.94
N VAL A 318 10.78 4.55 -7.80
CA VAL A 318 11.23 3.33 -7.11
C VAL A 318 10.70 3.32 -5.68
N LYS A 319 10.07 2.21 -5.24
CA LYS A 319 9.64 2.01 -3.85
C LYS A 319 10.77 1.40 -3.03
N LEU A 320 11.06 2.01 -1.89
CA LEU A 320 11.98 1.49 -0.88
C LEU A 320 11.27 1.32 0.46
N TYR A 321 11.55 0.20 1.15
CA TYR A 321 10.81 -0.15 2.36
C TYR A 321 11.75 -0.48 3.55
N PRO A 322 12.38 0.54 4.19
CA PRO A 322 13.35 0.36 5.28
C PRO A 322 12.84 -0.44 6.49
N PRO A 323 11.54 -0.38 6.89
CA PRO A 323 11.02 -1.19 7.99
C PRO A 323 11.16 -2.71 7.81
N MET A 324 11.49 -3.17 6.60
CA MET A 324 11.84 -4.58 6.40
C MET A 324 13.12 -4.99 7.12
N GLY A 325 14.04 -4.06 7.40
CA GLY A 325 15.19 -4.38 8.22
C GLY A 325 16.51 -3.75 7.82
N PHE A 326 16.50 -2.62 7.12
CA PHE A 326 17.73 -1.91 6.72
C PHE A 326 17.56 -0.39 6.88
N LEU A 327 18.67 0.31 7.05
CA LEU A 327 18.71 1.77 6.96
C LEU A 327 18.87 2.19 5.49
N PRO A 328 18.40 3.39 5.13
CA PRO A 328 18.72 3.97 3.82
C PRO A 328 20.22 4.05 3.54
N MET A 329 21.05 4.25 4.57
CA MET A 329 22.50 4.24 4.50
C MET A 329 23.11 4.06 5.89
N GLY A 330 24.32 3.51 5.97
CA GLY A 330 25.09 3.38 7.20
C GLY A 330 24.83 2.09 7.94
N ASN A 331 24.29 1.08 7.29
CA ASN A 331 24.03 -0.25 7.85
C ASN A 331 25.29 -0.86 8.49
N ALA A 332 26.44 -0.73 7.82
CA ALA A 332 27.73 -1.24 8.29
C ALA A 332 28.22 -0.62 9.62
N ARG A 333 27.76 0.59 9.95
CA ARG A 333 28.25 1.36 11.10
C ARG A 333 27.27 1.43 12.25
N ALA A 334 26.02 1.07 12.01
CA ALA A 334 24.93 1.31 12.97
C ALA A 334 24.85 0.27 14.10
N GLY A 335 25.60 -0.85 13.99
CA GLY A 335 25.55 -1.92 15.00
C GLY A 335 24.17 -2.56 15.14
N LEU A 336 23.41 -2.63 14.04
CA LEU A 336 22.07 -3.17 14.04
C LEU A 336 22.07 -4.70 14.04
N GLU A 337 21.07 -5.26 14.69
CA GLU A 337 20.77 -6.68 14.56
C GLU A 337 20.04 -6.96 13.24
N TYR A 338 20.42 -8.05 12.59
CA TYR A 338 19.80 -8.56 11.37
C TYR A 338 19.28 -9.98 11.61
N PRO A 339 18.32 -10.47 10.82
CA PRO A 339 17.88 -11.86 10.93
C PRO A 339 19.07 -12.82 10.81
N GLU A 340 19.17 -13.82 11.70
CA GLU A 340 20.29 -14.79 11.75
C GLU A 340 20.58 -15.43 10.38
N ARG A 341 19.52 -15.70 9.61
CA ARG A 341 19.67 -16.22 8.24
C ARG A 341 20.42 -15.29 7.29
N ALA A 342 20.48 -13.99 7.56
CA ALA A 342 21.30 -13.06 6.77
C ALA A 342 22.79 -13.36 6.95
N GLY A 343 23.22 -13.61 8.20
CA GLY A 343 24.58 -14.06 8.50
C GLY A 343 24.91 -15.40 7.83
N HIS A 344 23.99 -16.36 7.88
CA HIS A 344 24.16 -17.66 7.21
C HIS A 344 24.23 -17.53 5.68
N GLN A 345 23.48 -16.62 5.10
CA GLN A 345 23.37 -16.44 3.64
C GLN A 345 24.49 -15.55 3.07
N PHE A 346 24.85 -14.47 3.78
CA PHE A 346 25.74 -13.43 3.28
C PHE A 346 27.01 -13.22 4.10
N GLY A 347 27.13 -13.82 5.30
CA GLY A 347 28.24 -13.62 6.22
C GLY A 347 28.15 -12.32 7.01
N ASP A 348 29.24 -12.02 7.75
CA ASP A 348 29.33 -10.85 8.63
C ASP A 348 29.34 -9.51 7.85
N ASP A 349 29.65 -9.56 6.57
CA ASP A 349 29.70 -8.38 5.69
C ASP A 349 28.30 -7.93 5.21
N PHE A 350 27.22 -8.65 5.58
CA PHE A 350 25.86 -8.33 5.13
C PHE A 350 25.49 -6.86 5.26
N PRO A 351 25.77 -6.16 6.38
CA PRO A 351 25.45 -4.74 6.51
C PRO A 351 26.19 -3.84 5.50
N ALA A 352 27.44 -4.15 5.19
CA ALA A 352 28.23 -3.41 4.21
C ALA A 352 27.71 -3.67 2.77
N LEU A 353 27.35 -4.90 2.47
CA LEU A 353 26.75 -5.28 1.19
C LEU A 353 25.39 -4.59 0.97
N LEU A 354 24.58 -4.40 2.03
CA LEU A 354 23.36 -3.59 1.96
C LEU A 354 23.67 -2.15 1.53
N ASP A 355 24.67 -1.50 2.16
CA ASP A 355 25.06 -0.13 1.83
C ASP A 355 25.55 -0.02 0.38
N GLU A 356 26.34 -0.99 -0.11
CA GLU A 356 26.81 -1.04 -1.50
C GLU A 356 25.66 -1.21 -2.49
N SER A 357 24.71 -2.10 -2.18
CA SER A 357 23.53 -2.34 -3.02
C SER A 357 22.65 -1.09 -3.10
N LEU A 358 22.43 -0.40 -1.98
CA LEU A 358 21.66 0.83 -1.89
C LEU A 358 22.34 2.00 -2.61
N MET A 359 23.68 2.15 -2.49
CA MET A 359 24.43 3.15 -3.26
C MET A 359 24.20 3.01 -4.76
N ARG A 360 24.32 1.78 -5.29
CA ARG A 360 24.08 1.51 -6.72
C ARG A 360 22.64 1.85 -7.13
N LEU A 361 21.66 1.62 -6.25
CA LEU A 361 20.30 2.06 -6.50
C LEU A 361 20.21 3.58 -6.63
N TYR A 362 20.85 4.33 -5.71
CA TYR A 362 20.80 5.79 -5.73
C TYR A 362 21.46 6.37 -6.98
N GLU A 363 22.61 5.82 -7.38
CA GLU A 363 23.27 6.13 -8.65
C GLU A 363 22.34 5.89 -9.83
N LEU A 364 21.69 4.72 -9.87
CA LEU A 364 20.74 4.36 -10.93
C LEU A 364 19.53 5.31 -10.97
N CYS A 365 18.97 5.69 -9.81
CA CYS A 365 17.83 6.60 -9.76
C CYS A 365 18.20 8.02 -10.24
N VAL A 366 19.42 8.49 -9.93
CA VAL A 366 19.94 9.76 -10.46
C VAL A 366 20.17 9.68 -11.96
N GLU A 367 20.81 8.61 -12.45
CA GLU A 367 21.04 8.35 -13.89
C GLU A 367 19.72 8.36 -14.68
N LEU A 368 18.69 7.71 -14.14
CA LEU A 368 17.39 7.55 -14.80
C LEU A 368 16.44 8.73 -14.54
N ASP A 369 16.84 9.71 -13.75
CA ASP A 369 15.96 10.83 -13.35
C ASP A 369 14.60 10.33 -12.80
N VAL A 370 14.63 9.45 -11.81
CA VAL A 370 13.43 8.93 -11.14
C VAL A 370 13.54 9.11 -9.62
N PRO A 371 12.42 9.43 -8.93
CA PRO A 371 12.40 9.57 -7.48
C PRO A 371 12.38 8.21 -6.78
N ILE A 372 12.75 8.25 -5.49
CA ILE A 372 12.47 7.17 -4.55
C ILE A 372 11.28 7.56 -3.68
N LEU A 373 10.28 6.67 -3.62
CA LEU A 373 9.20 6.69 -2.64
C LEU A 373 9.59 5.78 -1.48
N THR A 374 9.97 6.34 -0.34
CA THR A 374 10.38 5.57 0.84
C THR A 374 9.28 5.53 1.89
N HIS A 375 9.04 4.35 2.47
CA HIS A 375 8.15 4.25 3.62
C HIS A 375 8.76 4.96 4.84
N THR A 376 8.03 5.91 5.43
CA THR A 376 8.52 6.76 6.52
C THR A 376 7.44 6.88 7.61
N SER A 377 7.06 5.74 8.16
CA SER A 377 6.22 5.60 9.34
C SER A 377 6.62 4.35 10.13
N HIS A 378 6.16 4.21 11.36
CA HIS A 378 6.51 3.07 12.22
C HIS A 378 5.86 1.75 11.80
N GLY A 379 4.83 1.75 10.97
CA GLY A 379 4.01 0.59 10.67
C GLY A 379 4.67 -0.46 9.79
N ASN A 380 4.12 -1.69 9.85
CA ASN A 380 4.45 -2.80 8.96
C ASN A 380 5.93 -3.24 8.96
N ALA A 381 6.57 -3.27 10.13
CA ALA A 381 7.96 -3.69 10.29
C ALA A 381 8.11 -5.22 10.31
N ALA A 382 9.15 -5.76 9.67
CA ALA A 382 9.40 -7.21 9.62
C ALA A 382 10.01 -7.77 10.91
N GLY A 383 10.51 -6.94 11.81
CA GLY A 383 11.11 -7.32 13.08
C GLY A 383 10.82 -6.32 14.18
N ALA A 384 11.04 -6.69 15.44
CA ALA A 384 11.01 -5.77 16.56
C ALA A 384 12.00 -4.62 16.29
N ASP A 385 11.63 -3.40 16.63
CA ASP A 385 12.42 -2.17 16.42
C ASP A 385 12.76 -1.84 14.94
N PHE A 386 12.40 -2.69 13.98
CA PHE A 386 12.69 -2.43 12.56
C PHE A 386 11.92 -1.22 12.01
N GLY A 387 10.78 -0.88 12.60
CA GLY A 387 10.04 0.35 12.27
C GLY A 387 10.89 1.61 12.40
N ARG A 388 11.81 1.65 13.38
CA ARG A 388 12.72 2.79 13.58
C ARG A 388 13.75 2.97 12.46
N ARG A 389 13.99 1.93 11.62
CA ARG A 389 14.89 2.00 10.47
C ARG A 389 14.34 2.87 9.33
N ALA A 390 13.05 3.16 9.37
CA ALA A 390 12.41 4.15 8.49
C ALA A 390 12.57 5.61 8.97
N HIS A 391 13.28 5.86 10.08
CA HIS A 391 13.43 7.21 10.62
C HIS A 391 14.06 8.16 9.58
N PRO A 392 13.48 9.35 9.35
CA PRO A 392 13.91 10.27 8.29
C PRO A 392 15.40 10.63 8.34
N VAL A 393 15.99 10.71 9.52
CA VAL A 393 17.42 11.03 9.73
C VAL A 393 18.35 10.04 8.98
N GLY A 394 17.92 8.79 8.78
CA GLY A 394 18.67 7.81 7.98
C GLY A 394 18.93 8.23 6.54
N TRP A 395 18.16 9.20 6.02
CA TRP A 395 18.32 9.73 4.67
C TRP A 395 19.37 10.84 4.54
N LEU A 396 19.84 11.45 5.64
CA LEU A 396 20.84 12.53 5.58
C LEU A 396 22.10 12.15 4.79
N PRO A 397 22.75 10.99 5.03
CA PRO A 397 23.94 10.62 4.26
C PRO A 397 23.66 10.42 2.77
N VAL A 398 22.47 9.88 2.44
CA VAL A 398 22.05 9.67 1.03
C VAL A 398 21.89 11.00 0.33
N LEU A 399 21.13 11.92 0.93
CA LEU A 399 20.85 13.24 0.35
C LEU A 399 22.13 14.08 0.21
N ALA A 400 23.07 13.96 1.14
CA ALA A 400 24.38 14.61 1.05
C ALA A 400 25.23 14.04 -0.11
N GLY A 401 25.16 12.72 -0.35
CA GLY A 401 25.89 12.07 -1.44
C GLY A 401 25.23 12.24 -2.82
N PHE A 402 23.90 12.39 -2.85
CA PHE A 402 23.08 12.43 -4.06
C PHE A 402 22.13 13.64 -4.05
N PRO A 403 22.64 14.88 -4.16
CA PRO A 403 21.83 16.09 -3.94
C PRO A 403 20.73 16.31 -5.00
N THR A 404 20.81 15.65 -6.15
CA THR A 404 19.79 15.70 -7.21
C THR A 404 18.74 14.62 -7.11
N LEU A 405 18.94 13.62 -6.22
CA LEU A 405 17.99 12.53 -6.01
C LEU A 405 16.72 13.07 -5.35
N ARG A 406 15.58 12.89 -6.01
CA ARG A 406 14.28 13.19 -5.43
C ARG A 406 13.82 12.06 -4.52
N VAL A 407 13.42 12.40 -3.30
CA VAL A 407 12.92 11.42 -2.32
C VAL A 407 11.58 11.88 -1.77
N SER A 408 10.55 11.06 -1.91
CA SER A 408 9.27 11.23 -1.22
C SER A 408 9.26 10.39 0.05
N MET A 409 9.17 11.05 1.21
CA MET A 409 9.04 10.42 2.52
C MET A 409 7.56 10.16 2.78
N ALA A 410 7.13 8.94 2.42
CA ALA A 410 5.73 8.53 2.45
C ALA A 410 5.12 8.60 3.85
N HIS A 411 3.82 8.92 3.89
CA HIS A 411 3.02 9.09 5.11
C HIS A 411 3.41 10.29 5.98
N PHE A 412 4.41 11.06 5.59
CA PHE A 412 4.88 12.24 6.34
C PHE A 412 5.01 11.99 7.85
N GLY A 413 5.63 10.88 8.26
CA GLY A 413 5.76 10.48 9.66
C GLY A 413 4.46 10.05 10.34
N ALA A 414 3.32 10.09 9.64
CA ALA A 414 1.97 9.75 10.07
C ALA A 414 1.41 10.58 11.26
N PHE A 415 2.11 11.62 11.71
CA PHE A 415 1.73 12.45 12.86
C PHE A 415 1.38 11.62 14.11
N THR A 416 2.12 10.53 14.34
CA THR A 416 1.82 9.57 15.41
C THR A 416 2.18 10.06 16.80
N SER A 417 3.07 11.06 16.94
CA SER A 417 3.50 11.57 18.22
C SER A 417 2.45 12.48 18.87
N GLU A 418 2.23 12.30 20.18
CA GLU A 418 1.43 13.19 21.03
C GLU A 418 2.29 14.27 21.71
N THR A 419 3.63 14.18 21.54
CA THR A 419 4.60 15.07 22.16
C THR A 419 4.86 16.34 21.35
N ALA A 420 5.66 17.24 21.92
CA ALA A 420 5.97 18.54 21.33
C ALA A 420 6.46 18.43 19.87
N PRO A 421 6.05 19.35 18.98
CA PRO A 421 6.32 19.28 17.53
C PRO A 421 7.81 19.11 17.15
N ALA A 422 8.74 19.46 18.04
CA ALA A 422 10.18 19.45 17.73
C ALA A 422 10.81 18.05 17.62
N ASP A 423 10.21 17.04 18.27
CA ASP A 423 10.80 15.69 18.39
C ASP A 423 10.04 14.65 17.52
N THR A 424 9.25 15.11 16.57
CA THR A 424 8.43 14.24 15.71
C THR A 424 9.14 13.94 14.40
N TRP A 425 8.72 12.85 13.74
CA TRP A 425 9.27 12.49 12.43
C TRP A 425 8.94 13.54 11.36
N GLU A 426 7.74 14.10 11.39
CA GLU A 426 7.34 15.19 10.48
C GLU A 426 8.21 16.44 10.66
N ALA A 427 8.58 16.78 11.89
CA ALA A 427 9.51 17.88 12.16
C ALA A 427 10.92 17.57 11.66
N ALA A 428 11.39 16.33 11.83
CA ALA A 428 12.68 15.88 11.31
C ALA A 428 12.71 15.93 9.79
N ILE A 429 11.64 15.48 9.10
CA ILE A 429 11.50 15.57 7.64
C ILE A 429 11.56 17.05 7.19
N ALA A 430 10.81 17.92 7.85
CA ALA A 430 10.79 19.34 7.53
C ALA A 430 12.17 19.99 7.75
N ALA A 431 12.91 19.58 8.78
CA ALA A 431 14.27 20.04 9.01
C ALA A 431 15.23 19.59 7.90
N ILE A 432 15.14 18.31 7.48
CA ILE A 432 15.95 17.76 6.38
C ILE A 432 15.65 18.50 5.07
N ALA A 433 14.37 18.75 4.77
CA ALA A 433 13.95 19.41 3.55
C ALA A 433 14.43 20.88 3.42
N ARG A 434 14.82 21.51 4.54
CA ARG A 434 15.40 22.85 4.58
C ARG A 434 16.91 22.90 4.34
N ILE A 435 17.59 21.74 4.40
CA ILE A 435 19.00 21.69 4.02
C ILE A 435 19.12 22.00 2.54
N ASP A 436 20.03 22.91 2.19
CA ASP A 436 20.15 23.48 0.85
C ASP A 436 20.03 22.46 -0.28
N GLN A 437 19.14 22.78 -1.23
CA GLN A 437 18.93 22.08 -2.50
C GLN A 437 18.45 20.62 -2.39
N GLN A 438 18.09 20.15 -1.22
CA GLN A 438 17.58 18.77 -1.08
C GLN A 438 16.22 18.61 -1.75
N GLN A 439 16.11 17.56 -2.57
CA GLN A 439 14.89 17.25 -3.31
C GLN A 439 13.97 16.32 -2.50
N VAL A 440 13.56 16.78 -1.31
CA VAL A 440 12.71 16.05 -0.39
C VAL A 440 11.26 16.46 -0.58
N PHE A 441 10.40 15.48 -0.74
CA PHE A 441 8.94 15.60 -0.79
C PHE A 441 8.32 14.72 0.31
N VAL A 442 7.05 14.95 0.57
CA VAL A 442 6.24 14.14 1.50
C VAL A 442 4.87 13.87 0.89
N ASP A 443 4.28 12.73 1.17
CA ASP A 443 2.89 12.49 0.83
C ASP A 443 1.99 12.40 2.07
N LEU A 444 0.73 12.74 1.88
CA LEU A 444 -0.29 12.67 2.93
C LEU A 444 -1.10 11.37 2.85
N SER A 445 -0.47 10.29 2.41
CA SER A 445 -1.14 9.00 2.26
C SER A 445 -1.45 8.36 3.61
N TYR A 446 -2.62 7.74 3.69
CA TYR A 446 -3.13 7.03 4.88
C TYR A 446 -3.01 7.85 6.19
N LEU A 447 -3.37 9.12 6.13
CA LEU A 447 -3.40 10.00 7.30
C LEU A 447 -4.68 9.72 8.12
N THR A 448 -4.67 8.66 8.90
CA THR A 448 -5.87 8.17 9.62
C THR A 448 -6.43 9.16 10.63
N ARG A 449 -5.59 10.03 11.21
CA ARG A 449 -6.03 11.06 12.19
C ARG A 449 -7.09 12.04 11.66
N ILE A 450 -7.28 12.12 10.33
CA ILE A 450 -8.35 12.94 9.75
C ILE A 450 -9.57 12.12 9.32
N MET A 451 -9.49 10.78 9.37
CA MET A 451 -10.59 9.89 8.99
C MET A 451 -11.68 9.90 10.07
N PRO A 452 -12.97 9.81 9.71
CA PRO A 452 -14.09 9.93 10.65
C PRO A 452 -14.02 8.97 11.84
N LEU A 453 -13.56 7.74 11.62
CA LEU A 453 -13.41 6.74 12.69
C LEU A 453 -12.36 7.12 13.74
N HIS A 454 -11.33 7.85 13.36
CA HIS A 454 -10.16 8.17 14.19
C HIS A 454 -10.09 9.65 14.57
N ALA A 455 -10.87 10.50 13.87
CA ALA A 455 -10.90 11.95 14.07
C ALA A 455 -11.76 12.33 15.28
N ASP A 456 -11.43 11.86 16.49
CA ASP A 456 -11.83 12.64 17.64
C ASP A 456 -11.16 14.03 17.54
N GLY A 457 -11.76 15.04 18.14
CA GLY A 457 -11.27 16.42 18.00
C GLY A 457 -9.79 16.59 18.37
N ALA A 458 -9.25 15.72 19.24
CA ALA A 458 -7.86 15.73 19.67
C ALA A 458 -6.92 15.22 18.55
N ASN A 459 -7.23 14.08 17.93
CA ASN A 459 -6.40 13.48 16.90
C ASN A 459 -6.27 14.36 15.64
N ARG A 460 -7.39 14.88 15.15
CA ARG A 460 -7.39 15.85 14.03
C ARG A 460 -6.62 17.12 14.40
N GLY A 461 -6.79 17.61 15.63
CA GLY A 461 -6.11 18.79 16.15
C GLY A 461 -4.59 18.64 16.16
N ILE A 462 -4.06 17.46 16.52
CA ILE A 462 -2.63 17.15 16.50
C ILE A 462 -2.06 17.27 15.08
N ALA A 463 -2.72 16.64 14.10
CA ALA A 463 -2.26 16.70 12.71
C ALA A 463 -2.28 18.15 12.17
N ILE A 464 -3.34 18.92 12.45
CA ILE A 464 -3.44 20.33 12.06
C ILE A 464 -2.33 21.16 12.72
N ALA A 465 -2.11 21.01 14.02
CA ALA A 465 -1.11 21.77 14.76
C ALA A 465 0.31 21.45 14.26
N GLY A 466 0.60 20.15 14.00
CA GLY A 466 1.90 19.70 13.51
C GLY A 466 2.25 20.34 12.16
N LEU A 467 1.39 20.19 11.16
CA LEU A 467 1.66 20.79 9.84
C LEU A 467 1.66 22.33 9.88
N ARG A 468 0.74 22.92 10.64
CA ARG A 468 0.71 24.39 10.82
C ARG A 468 2.03 24.95 11.40
N ALA A 469 2.60 24.28 12.41
CA ALA A 469 3.87 24.66 13.01
C ALA A 469 5.02 24.60 11.98
N ILE A 470 5.05 23.58 11.13
CA ILE A 470 6.02 23.43 10.06
C ILE A 470 5.90 24.59 9.06
N LEU A 471 4.70 24.90 8.59
CA LEU A 471 4.43 25.96 7.61
C LEU A 471 4.65 27.37 8.19
N GLN A 472 4.39 27.58 9.47
CA GLN A 472 4.72 28.83 10.14
C GLN A 472 6.23 29.10 10.21
N HIS A 473 7.02 28.00 10.30
CA HIS A 473 8.48 28.11 10.31
C HIS A 473 9.06 28.24 8.89
N ASP A 474 8.47 27.52 7.91
CA ASP A 474 8.86 27.53 6.51
C ASP A 474 7.64 27.35 5.61
N ASP A 475 7.09 28.45 5.17
CA ASP A 475 5.89 28.48 4.33
C ASP A 475 6.12 27.79 2.95
N SER A 476 7.36 27.79 2.45
CA SER A 476 7.71 27.13 1.18
C SER A 476 7.65 25.60 1.27
N PHE A 477 7.56 25.02 2.46
CA PHE A 477 7.41 23.58 2.62
C PHE A 477 6.12 23.04 1.99
N ALA A 478 5.08 23.89 1.82
CA ALA A 478 3.86 23.53 1.10
C ALA A 478 4.14 23.04 -0.34
N ASP A 479 5.21 23.51 -0.98
CA ASP A 479 5.62 23.12 -2.32
C ASP A 479 6.22 21.70 -2.39
N ARG A 480 6.40 21.06 -1.25
CA ARG A 480 6.98 19.70 -1.10
C ARG A 480 5.95 18.65 -0.72
N ILE A 481 4.72 19.06 -0.42
CA ILE A 481 3.64 18.17 -0.02
C ILE A 481 2.93 17.69 -1.28
N VAL A 482 2.71 16.37 -1.41
CA VAL A 482 1.91 15.77 -2.47
C VAL A 482 0.72 15.01 -1.89
N PHE A 483 -0.36 14.92 -2.65
CA PHE A 483 -1.48 14.03 -2.32
C PHE A 483 -1.10 12.59 -2.63
N GLY A 484 -1.48 11.67 -1.75
CA GLY A 484 -1.42 10.23 -1.93
C GLY A 484 -2.53 9.58 -1.12
N SER A 485 -3.12 8.51 -1.59
CA SER A 485 -4.19 7.81 -0.89
C SER A 485 -3.70 6.63 -0.04
N ASP A 486 -2.66 5.91 -0.50
CA ASP A 486 -2.33 4.56 -0.03
C ASP A 486 -3.56 3.63 -0.12
N TRP A 487 -4.28 3.73 -1.25
CA TRP A 487 -5.65 3.24 -1.39
C TRP A 487 -5.84 1.81 -0.89
N HIS A 488 -4.95 0.90 -1.20
CA HIS A 488 -5.17 -0.48 -0.78
C HIS A 488 -5.33 -0.57 0.75
N MET A 489 -4.49 0.17 1.49
CA MET A 489 -4.59 0.25 2.96
C MET A 489 -5.79 1.11 3.38
N LEU A 490 -5.98 2.25 2.72
CA LEU A 490 -7.08 3.17 2.99
C LEU A 490 -8.46 2.52 2.83
N SER A 491 -8.57 1.54 1.94
CA SER A 491 -9.84 0.85 1.68
C SER A 491 -10.39 0.04 2.86
N GLN A 492 -9.63 -0.12 3.94
CA GLN A 492 -10.08 -0.70 5.21
C GLN A 492 -10.88 0.30 6.07
N GLU A 493 -10.72 1.59 5.78
CA GLU A 493 -11.35 2.65 6.57
C GLU A 493 -12.76 2.92 6.07
N PRO A 494 -13.73 3.14 6.97
CA PRO A 494 -15.06 3.60 6.56
C PRO A 494 -14.95 4.99 5.92
N GLU A 495 -15.83 5.26 4.96
CA GLU A 495 -15.87 6.53 4.23
C GLU A 495 -14.56 6.87 3.50
N ASN A 496 -13.78 5.83 3.11
CA ASN A 496 -12.49 6.02 2.42
C ASN A 496 -12.62 6.79 1.08
N GLU A 497 -13.78 6.73 0.42
CA GLU A 497 -14.10 7.48 -0.78
C GLU A 497 -14.10 9.00 -0.57
N ARG A 498 -14.24 9.45 0.67
CA ARG A 498 -14.17 10.87 1.06
C ARG A 498 -12.75 11.37 1.29
N TYR A 499 -11.75 10.50 1.23
CA TYR A 499 -10.37 10.84 1.62
C TYR A 499 -9.83 12.08 0.91
N PRO A 500 -9.97 12.25 -0.42
CA PRO A 500 -9.51 13.48 -1.09
C PRO A 500 -10.17 14.75 -0.52
N THR A 501 -11.47 14.68 -0.22
CA THR A 501 -12.20 15.81 0.39
C THR A 501 -11.75 16.09 1.82
N LEU A 502 -11.45 15.04 2.59
CA LEU A 502 -10.93 15.16 3.95
C LEU A 502 -9.53 15.79 3.97
N ILE A 503 -8.65 15.42 3.04
CA ILE A 503 -7.34 16.05 2.85
C ILE A 503 -7.49 17.52 2.46
N GLU A 504 -8.38 17.84 1.51
CA GLU A 504 -8.63 19.25 1.14
C GLU A 504 -9.10 20.08 2.35
N GLY A 505 -10.05 19.56 3.13
CA GLY A 505 -10.51 20.18 4.37
C GLY A 505 -9.40 20.35 5.40
N TYR A 506 -8.58 19.33 5.60
CA TYR A 506 -7.41 19.37 6.48
C TYR A 506 -6.42 20.47 6.09
N LEU A 507 -6.07 20.58 4.80
CA LEU A 507 -5.15 21.60 4.30
C LEU A 507 -5.71 23.01 4.46
N ARG A 508 -7.02 23.21 4.29
CA ARG A 508 -7.69 24.49 4.61
C ARG A 508 -7.59 24.83 6.09
N ASP A 509 -7.87 23.86 6.96
CA ASP A 509 -7.81 24.04 8.42
C ASP A 509 -6.38 24.35 8.88
N VAL A 510 -5.38 23.82 8.20
CA VAL A 510 -3.96 24.18 8.41
C VAL A 510 -3.69 25.64 8.01
N GLY A 511 -4.39 26.18 7.00
CA GLY A 511 -4.30 27.55 6.54
C GLY A 511 -3.80 27.74 5.09
N LEU A 512 -3.77 26.66 4.29
CA LEU A 512 -3.42 26.79 2.88
C LEU A 512 -4.59 27.37 2.07
N ASP A 513 -4.29 28.25 1.14
CA ASP A 513 -5.26 28.76 0.18
C ASP A 513 -5.54 27.74 -0.95
N ALA A 514 -6.56 28.01 -1.75
CA ALA A 514 -6.99 27.12 -2.84
C ALA A 514 -5.89 26.87 -3.88
N GLY A 515 -5.04 27.86 -4.16
CA GLY A 515 -3.93 27.71 -5.11
C GLY A 515 -2.88 26.73 -4.62
N ARG A 516 -2.48 26.83 -3.36
CA ARG A 516 -1.53 25.90 -2.74
C ARG A 516 -2.10 24.50 -2.57
N ILE A 517 -3.39 24.39 -2.23
CA ILE A 517 -4.07 23.11 -2.19
C ILE A 517 -4.04 22.45 -3.59
N GLY A 518 -4.31 23.20 -4.64
CA GLY A 518 -4.17 22.72 -6.03
C GLY A 518 -2.75 22.24 -6.37
N GLN A 519 -1.72 22.91 -5.84
CA GLN A 519 -0.32 22.45 -6.00
C GLN A 519 -0.07 21.10 -5.32
N VAL A 520 -0.60 20.89 -4.10
CA VAL A 520 -0.50 19.61 -3.38
C VAL A 520 -1.14 18.47 -4.18
N PHE A 521 -2.28 18.72 -4.82
CA PHE A 521 -2.99 17.72 -5.59
C PHE A 521 -2.45 17.48 -7.01
N ALA A 522 -1.58 18.33 -7.54
CA ALA A 522 -1.09 18.18 -8.91
C ALA A 522 0.39 18.57 -9.10
N ARG A 523 0.70 19.87 -9.03
CA ARG A 523 1.99 20.41 -9.49
C ARG A 523 3.20 19.87 -8.72
N ASN A 524 3.06 19.66 -7.41
CA ASN A 524 4.15 19.13 -6.60
C ASN A 524 4.49 17.68 -6.99
N ALA A 525 3.48 16.87 -7.31
CA ALA A 525 3.69 15.51 -7.80
C ALA A 525 4.32 15.47 -9.20
N LEU A 526 3.97 16.38 -10.11
CA LEU A 526 4.69 16.53 -11.40
C LEU A 526 6.17 16.80 -11.17
N ARG A 527 6.53 17.66 -10.22
CA ARG A 527 7.93 17.93 -9.85
C ARG A 527 8.59 16.72 -9.21
N LEU A 528 7.91 16.04 -8.28
CA LEU A 528 8.41 14.82 -7.65
C LEU A 528 8.79 13.76 -8.70
N PHE A 529 7.89 13.47 -9.63
CA PHE A 529 8.13 12.44 -10.65
C PHE A 529 8.95 12.93 -11.85
N GLY A 530 9.34 14.20 -11.88
CA GLY A 530 10.05 14.78 -13.02
C GLY A 530 9.17 14.83 -14.28
N LEU A 531 7.85 14.93 -14.13
CA LEU A 531 6.89 14.99 -15.25
C LEU A 531 6.64 16.44 -15.71
N VAL A 532 7.72 17.20 -15.80
CA VAL A 532 7.71 18.59 -16.29
C VAL A 532 8.45 18.66 -17.63
N PRO A 533 7.98 19.47 -18.60
CA PRO A 533 8.60 19.57 -19.91
C PRO A 533 10.11 19.85 -19.83
N GLY A 534 10.90 19.07 -20.59
CA GLY A 534 12.36 19.19 -20.64
C GLY A 534 13.13 18.33 -19.64
N SER A 535 12.45 17.56 -18.80
CA SER A 535 13.09 16.54 -17.96
C SER A 535 13.18 15.19 -18.67
N GLN A 536 14.15 14.35 -18.31
CA GLN A 536 14.29 12.99 -18.86
C GLN A 536 13.05 12.12 -18.61
N ALA A 537 12.50 12.19 -17.40
CA ALA A 537 11.33 11.40 -17.01
C ALA A 537 10.09 11.78 -17.84
N TYR A 538 9.89 13.07 -18.12
CA TYR A 538 8.82 13.55 -18.98
C TYR A 538 8.94 13.00 -20.41
N ASP A 539 10.12 13.17 -21.04
CA ASP A 539 10.35 12.71 -22.40
C ASP A 539 10.26 11.20 -22.53
N ARG A 540 10.69 10.47 -21.49
CA ARG A 540 10.59 9.01 -21.44
C ARG A 540 9.14 8.54 -21.35
N LEU A 541 8.35 9.15 -20.48
CA LEU A 541 6.95 8.78 -20.33
C LEU A 541 6.14 9.17 -21.58
N GLN A 542 6.46 10.30 -22.22
CA GLN A 542 5.86 10.69 -23.50
C GLN A 542 6.10 9.62 -24.59
N ARG A 543 7.35 9.13 -24.70
CA ARG A 543 7.65 8.03 -25.64
C ARG A 543 6.88 6.75 -25.29
N TYR A 544 6.85 6.37 -24.01
CA TYR A 544 6.12 5.18 -23.56
C TYR A 544 4.65 5.17 -24.04
N TYR A 545 3.95 6.29 -23.89
CA TYR A 545 2.58 6.44 -24.37
C TYR A 545 2.51 6.51 -25.90
N GLY A 546 3.42 7.25 -26.53
CA GLY A 546 3.46 7.43 -27.98
C GLY A 546 3.72 6.13 -28.73
N ASP A 547 4.69 5.34 -28.31
CA ASP A 547 5.05 4.05 -28.92
C ASP A 547 3.93 3.01 -28.83
N ARG A 548 3.04 3.15 -27.84
CA ARG A 548 1.86 2.29 -27.63
C ARG A 548 0.57 2.86 -28.24
N GLY A 549 0.64 4.04 -28.85
CA GLY A 549 -0.54 4.72 -29.42
C GLY A 549 -1.57 5.16 -28.37
N LEU A 550 -1.14 5.41 -27.13
CA LEU A 550 -2.00 5.80 -26.02
C LEU A 550 -2.08 7.32 -25.90
N ALA A 551 -3.28 7.86 -25.85
CA ALA A 551 -3.51 9.32 -25.86
C ALA A 551 -3.43 9.98 -24.47
N HIS A 552 -3.35 9.20 -23.40
CA HIS A 552 -3.51 9.73 -22.03
C HIS A 552 -2.42 10.72 -21.60
N PHE A 553 -1.24 10.70 -22.25
CA PHE A 553 -0.18 11.67 -21.98
C PHE A 553 -0.63 13.14 -22.12
N ASN A 554 -1.62 13.40 -22.97
CA ASN A 554 -2.22 14.74 -23.12
C ASN A 554 -2.75 15.31 -21.79
N THR A 555 -3.17 14.45 -20.86
CA THR A 555 -3.64 14.88 -19.53
C THR A 555 -2.48 15.39 -18.67
N ILE A 556 -1.31 14.74 -18.75
CA ILE A 556 -0.08 15.21 -18.07
C ILE A 556 0.37 16.56 -18.65
N GLU A 557 0.30 16.72 -19.97
CA GLU A 557 0.57 18.00 -20.62
C GLU A 557 -0.42 19.09 -20.17
N ALA A 558 -1.70 18.75 -20.01
CA ALA A 558 -2.71 19.68 -19.52
C ALA A 558 -2.42 20.14 -18.09
N LEU A 559 -2.03 19.20 -17.20
CA LEU A 559 -1.63 19.55 -15.81
C LEU A 559 -0.41 20.48 -15.75
N ASN A 560 0.53 20.36 -16.69
CA ASN A 560 1.69 21.25 -16.75
C ASN A 560 1.34 22.66 -17.20
N ARG A 561 0.15 22.89 -17.80
CA ARG A 561 -0.33 24.21 -18.22
C ARG A 561 -1.12 24.96 -17.14
N LEU A 562 -1.56 24.25 -16.11
CA LEU A 562 -2.22 24.82 -14.92
C LEU A 562 -1.19 25.45 -13.97
#